data_d8cf0223e8884b4d77fbaa1e294473aa
#
_entry.id   d8cf0223e8884b4d77fbaa1e294473aa
#
_cell.length_a   1.000
_cell.length_b   1.000
_cell.length_c   1.000
_cell.angle_alpha   90.00
_cell.angle_beta   90.00
_cell.angle_gamma   90.00
#
_symmetry.space_group_name_H-M   'P 1'
#
loop_
_entity.id
_entity.type
_entity.pdbx_description
1 polymer ?
#
loop_
_entity_poly.entity_id
_entity_poly.type
_entity_poly.pdbx_seq_one_letter_code
_entity_poly.pdbx_strand_id
1 'polypeptide(L)'
;MLDDLYHLRERARAALARGDLDDAANSLVSAASQTHVAEHDYLSVLRPLAEVLARRSDHRSALTVVWYMAFSENDGWKRAMSMLPGVPSVDRARTLAANNDMAGAAREMENAGLVAAAAIYREKADDWRGARALWSRLAQVVGGGADAYNGALVQFNLARCAKKCGDTRQAREANVSAVRLLEEAADYFESVGQRERAFDCFQVLVQIGRESGMFEDVLEGFVNCIRILREDHLKYFALQYFEDALQAAKERKELSAAATLAREAADYARVLGMTSASAHYVVVQAELWRDVAKQHLERGAPPEIAENALLAAILAFGEVGHYARVGGLYSDLAMMDLEEQRKKHYARAAKRYDGVRDEAIDTAPLPSHLRQDNHFPDVWHVDLIEWEQQGSAAESCADVLLDKRWPDLIRRKAMLARLTAFAVESRPEDASGPATAARVRLADQLAQLQLYAVLSPLEKLFTRAERPVKVAVLAAMQQLFFKRSFVTVRTGLRDSDPAVVEQASKAVESLYFQHAFDPLSRIVRESSQPQVRASALRALARVDTMEAAEFLLGILEHGAPADRAAALDGLKRSRGARFIELARSAMHTTAPEVQAALKDVLRSRGIAA
;
A
#
# COMPACT_ATOMS: atom_id res chain seq x y z
N MET A 1 6.50 -13.43 37.50
CA MET A 1 5.66 -12.38 36.89
C MET A 1 4.86 -11.58 37.93
N LEU A 2 3.98 -12.16 38.75
CA LEU A 2 3.26 -11.43 39.82
C LEU A 2 4.22 -10.98 40.94
N ASP A 3 5.20 -11.81 41.31
CA ASP A 3 6.23 -11.46 42.29
C ASP A 3 7.07 -10.28 41.81
N ASP A 4 7.42 -10.22 40.52
CA ASP A 4 8.17 -9.09 39.94
C ASP A 4 7.37 -7.79 39.99
N LEU A 5 6.06 -7.85 39.70
CA LEU A 5 5.15 -6.71 39.77
C LEU A 5 5.08 -6.17 41.21
N TYR A 6 4.97 -7.06 42.19
CA TYR A 6 4.93 -6.69 43.60
C TYR A 6 6.26 -6.01 44.04
N HIS A 7 7.41 -6.59 43.69
CA HIS A 7 8.71 -6.01 44.01
C HIS A 7 8.94 -4.62 43.38
N LEU A 8 8.52 -4.43 42.13
CA LEU A 8 8.62 -3.13 41.47
C LEU A 8 7.72 -2.07 42.13
N ARG A 9 6.53 -2.44 42.56
CA ARG A 9 5.63 -1.55 43.30
C ARG A 9 6.19 -1.18 44.67
N GLU A 10 6.77 -2.13 45.44
CA GLU A 10 7.40 -1.86 46.74
C GLU A 10 8.63 -0.96 46.56
N ARG A 11 9.44 -1.18 45.52
CA ARG A 11 10.55 -0.31 45.20
C ARG A 11 10.09 1.12 44.89
N ALA A 12 9.02 1.25 44.09
CA ALA A 12 8.45 2.57 43.81
C ALA A 12 7.93 3.28 45.07
N ARG A 13 7.28 2.53 46.00
CA ARG A 13 6.82 3.07 47.28
C ARG A 13 8.00 3.53 48.14
N ALA A 14 9.08 2.74 48.21
CA ALA A 14 10.29 3.09 48.96
C ALA A 14 10.98 4.33 48.36
N ALA A 15 11.01 4.47 47.03
CA ALA A 15 11.52 5.64 46.34
C ALA A 15 10.69 6.89 46.64
N LEU A 16 9.38 6.77 46.61
CA LEU A 16 8.44 7.86 46.96
C LEU A 16 8.63 8.32 48.43
N ALA A 17 8.84 7.40 49.36
CA ALA A 17 9.09 7.71 50.75
C ALA A 17 10.41 8.50 50.96
N ARG A 18 11.38 8.32 50.06
CA ARG A 18 12.63 9.08 50.03
C ARG A 18 12.55 10.39 49.24
N GLY A 19 11.44 10.64 48.59
CA GLY A 19 11.25 11.79 47.68
C GLY A 19 11.92 11.63 46.30
N ASP A 20 12.40 10.43 45.97
CA ASP A 20 13.04 10.11 44.70
C ASP A 20 11.97 9.79 43.62
N LEU A 21 11.52 10.84 42.95
CA LEU A 21 10.48 10.72 41.90
C LEU A 21 10.99 10.00 40.64
N ASP A 22 12.32 10.03 40.38
CA ASP A 22 12.91 9.41 39.21
C ASP A 22 12.98 7.88 39.36
N ASP A 23 13.49 7.38 40.52
CA ASP A 23 13.50 5.94 40.81
C ASP A 23 12.05 5.38 40.90
N ALA A 24 11.14 6.16 41.47
CA ALA A 24 9.72 5.80 41.53
C ALA A 24 9.10 5.66 40.13
N ALA A 25 9.30 6.66 39.25
CA ALA A 25 8.79 6.62 37.89
C ALA A 25 9.38 5.46 37.09
N ASN A 26 10.69 5.26 37.15
CA ASN A 26 11.38 4.15 36.46
C ASN A 26 10.86 2.78 36.91
N SER A 27 10.67 2.59 38.21
CA SER A 27 10.12 1.35 38.76
C SER A 27 8.68 1.10 38.31
N LEU A 28 7.85 2.13 38.29
CA LEU A 28 6.45 2.04 37.82
C LEU A 28 6.35 1.84 36.30
N VAL A 29 7.20 2.47 35.48
CA VAL A 29 7.28 2.21 34.04
C VAL A 29 7.71 0.76 33.78
N SER A 30 8.68 0.26 34.55
CA SER A 30 9.10 -1.14 34.46
C SER A 30 7.97 -2.11 34.83
N ALA A 31 7.17 -1.78 35.85
CA ALA A 31 5.97 -2.53 36.21
C ALA A 31 4.89 -2.46 35.10
N ALA A 32 4.66 -1.28 34.53
CA ALA A 32 3.72 -1.08 33.41
C ALA A 32 4.16 -1.81 32.13
N SER A 33 5.44 -2.13 31.96
CA SER A 33 5.94 -2.92 30.83
C SER A 33 5.47 -4.37 30.84
N GLN A 34 4.94 -4.85 31.96
CA GLN A 34 4.28 -6.16 32.07
C GLN A 34 2.85 -6.12 31.49
N THR A 35 2.74 -5.97 30.18
CA THR A 35 1.46 -5.68 29.48
C THR A 35 0.42 -6.81 29.52
N HIS A 36 0.82 -8.03 29.92
CA HIS A 36 -0.09 -9.19 30.01
C HIS A 36 -0.76 -9.36 31.38
N VAL A 37 -0.63 -8.40 32.26
CA VAL A 37 -1.24 -8.38 33.60
C VAL A 37 -2.74 -8.08 33.47
N ALA A 38 -3.57 -8.65 34.35
CA ALA A 38 -5.00 -8.36 34.40
C ALA A 38 -5.27 -6.85 34.54
N GLU A 39 -6.38 -6.37 33.98
CA GLU A 39 -6.69 -4.92 33.90
C GLU A 39 -6.66 -4.26 35.29
N HIS A 40 -7.26 -4.88 36.31
CA HIS A 40 -7.30 -4.34 37.66
C HIS A 40 -5.90 -4.14 38.25
N ASP A 41 -5.02 -5.14 38.10
CA ASP A 41 -3.64 -5.06 38.59
C ASP A 41 -2.84 -4.02 37.79
N TYR A 42 -3.09 -3.95 36.49
CA TYR A 42 -2.46 -2.98 35.60
C TYR A 42 -2.83 -1.52 35.98
N LEU A 43 -4.12 -1.25 36.16
CA LEU A 43 -4.60 0.07 36.63
C LEU A 43 -4.02 0.45 38.00
N SER A 44 -3.78 -0.53 38.89
CA SER A 44 -3.14 -0.29 40.19
C SER A 44 -1.68 0.20 40.10
N VAL A 45 -1.00 -0.07 38.98
CA VAL A 45 0.33 0.47 38.65
C VAL A 45 0.23 1.84 38.00
N LEU A 46 -0.73 2.01 37.09
CA LEU A 46 -0.84 3.22 36.28
C LEU A 46 -1.28 4.46 37.08
N ARG A 47 -2.16 4.28 38.07
CA ARG A 47 -2.59 5.40 38.93
C ARG A 47 -1.42 6.10 39.63
N PRO A 48 -0.56 5.40 40.40
CA PRO A 48 0.62 6.03 41.01
C PRO A 48 1.63 6.53 39.97
N LEU A 49 1.76 5.85 38.81
CA LEU A 49 2.63 6.33 37.73
C LEU A 49 2.20 7.71 37.23
N ALA A 50 0.91 7.90 36.94
CA ALA A 50 0.38 9.19 36.49
C ALA A 50 0.62 10.30 37.53
N GLU A 51 0.48 9.99 38.83
CA GLU A 51 0.73 10.93 39.93
C GLU A 51 2.19 11.32 40.07
N VAL A 52 3.08 10.35 39.99
CA VAL A 52 4.54 10.58 40.04
C VAL A 52 4.98 11.44 38.86
N LEU A 53 4.54 11.13 37.64
CA LEU A 53 4.88 11.89 36.45
C LEU A 53 4.34 13.34 36.54
N ALA A 54 3.13 13.53 37.02
CA ALA A 54 2.55 14.87 37.24
C ALA A 54 3.35 15.68 38.28
N ARG A 55 3.78 15.05 39.39
CA ARG A 55 4.64 15.68 40.41
C ARG A 55 6.04 16.06 39.88
N ARG A 56 6.53 15.31 38.86
CA ARG A 56 7.77 15.66 38.14
C ARG A 56 7.56 16.80 37.12
N SER A 57 6.37 17.36 37.00
CA SER A 57 5.99 18.30 35.95
C SER A 57 6.05 17.74 34.52
N ASP A 58 6.11 16.40 34.38
CA ASP A 58 6.01 15.72 33.10
C ASP A 58 4.55 15.47 32.73
N HIS A 59 3.87 16.56 32.39
CA HIS A 59 2.43 16.56 32.14
C HIS A 59 2.05 15.75 30.90
N ARG A 60 2.92 15.68 29.87
CA ARG A 60 2.65 14.88 28.66
C ARG A 60 2.66 13.39 28.95
N SER A 61 3.65 12.92 29.67
CA SER A 61 3.75 11.51 30.08
C SER A 61 2.62 11.14 31.04
N ALA A 62 2.32 12.00 32.03
CA ALA A 62 1.19 11.79 32.93
C ALA A 62 -0.15 11.69 32.17
N LEU A 63 -0.41 12.61 31.24
CA LEU A 63 -1.61 12.60 30.40
C LEU A 63 -1.68 11.32 29.54
N THR A 64 -0.55 10.84 29.01
CA THR A 64 -0.50 9.59 28.22
C THR A 64 -1.01 8.39 29.04
N VAL A 65 -0.61 8.30 30.29
CA VAL A 65 -1.08 7.24 31.21
C VAL A 65 -2.56 7.43 31.51
N VAL A 66 -3.00 8.67 31.75
CA VAL A 66 -4.41 8.99 32.02
C VAL A 66 -5.30 8.72 30.80
N TRP A 67 -4.84 8.95 29.58
CA TRP A 67 -5.58 8.59 28.37
C TRP A 67 -5.91 7.09 28.31
N TYR A 68 -4.93 6.23 28.63
CA TYR A 68 -5.22 4.80 28.68
C TYR A 68 -6.29 4.48 29.72
N MET A 69 -6.14 5.04 30.94
CA MET A 69 -7.10 4.82 32.03
C MET A 69 -8.49 5.39 31.74
N ALA A 70 -8.59 6.47 30.96
CA ALA A 70 -9.85 7.13 30.64
C ALA A 70 -10.89 6.24 29.95
N PHE A 71 -10.43 5.19 29.26
CA PHE A 71 -11.32 4.19 28.65
C PHE A 71 -11.80 3.12 29.62
N SER A 72 -11.08 2.89 30.70
CA SER A 72 -11.38 1.86 31.72
C SER A 72 -12.05 2.45 32.95
N GLU A 73 -11.91 3.76 33.21
CA GLU A 73 -12.43 4.45 34.39
C GLU A 73 -13.50 5.48 34.03
N ASN A 74 -14.65 5.47 34.74
CA ASN A 74 -15.74 6.41 34.48
C ASN A 74 -15.33 7.90 34.60
N ASP A 75 -14.38 8.21 35.47
CA ASP A 75 -13.89 9.57 35.72
C ASP A 75 -12.53 9.87 35.05
N GLY A 76 -12.01 8.92 34.27
CA GLY A 76 -10.68 9.06 33.63
C GLY A 76 -10.61 10.28 32.71
N TRP A 77 -11.65 10.55 31.94
CA TRP A 77 -11.69 11.74 31.07
C TRP A 77 -11.75 13.06 31.84
N LYS A 78 -12.45 13.15 32.97
CA LYS A 78 -12.43 14.33 33.81
C LYS A 78 -11.02 14.63 34.32
N ARG A 79 -10.31 13.58 34.74
CA ARG A 79 -8.90 13.69 35.15
C ARG A 79 -8.00 14.12 33.99
N ALA A 80 -8.18 13.57 32.80
CA ALA A 80 -7.46 14.01 31.59
C ALA A 80 -7.70 15.50 31.31
N MET A 81 -8.96 15.93 31.33
CA MET A 81 -9.34 17.32 31.09
C MET A 81 -8.76 18.28 32.14
N SER A 82 -8.64 17.87 33.41
CA SER A 82 -8.04 18.70 34.47
C SER A 82 -6.56 19.00 34.24
N MET A 83 -5.86 18.21 33.40
CA MET A 83 -4.45 18.40 33.06
C MET A 83 -4.23 19.35 31.85
N LEU A 84 -5.28 19.73 31.12
CA LEU A 84 -5.16 20.53 29.87
C LEU A 84 -4.37 21.84 30.01
N PRO A 85 -4.45 22.59 31.13
CA PRO A 85 -3.67 23.82 31.27
C PRO A 85 -2.15 23.60 31.21
N GLY A 86 -1.69 22.42 31.54
CA GLY A 86 -0.27 22.09 31.60
C GLY A 86 0.30 21.38 30.36
N VAL A 87 -0.51 21.14 29.32
CA VAL A 87 -0.09 20.33 28.16
C VAL A 87 -0.09 21.12 26.85
N PRO A 88 0.74 20.70 25.84
CA PRO A 88 0.75 21.33 24.52
C PRO A 88 -0.59 21.22 23.78
N SER A 89 -0.81 22.15 22.83
CA SER A 89 -2.04 22.22 22.03
C SER A 89 -2.38 20.93 21.30
N VAL A 90 -1.39 20.19 20.80
CA VAL A 90 -1.61 18.89 20.13
C VAL A 90 -2.25 17.86 21.07
N ASP A 91 -1.75 17.75 22.30
CA ASP A 91 -2.29 16.82 23.29
C ASP A 91 -3.68 17.27 23.80
N ARG A 92 -3.89 18.60 23.92
CA ARG A 92 -5.21 19.16 24.20
C ARG A 92 -6.21 18.82 23.10
N ALA A 93 -5.84 19.04 21.83
CA ALA A 93 -6.67 18.72 20.68
C ALA A 93 -7.11 17.25 20.68
N ARG A 94 -6.17 16.33 20.90
CA ARG A 94 -6.47 14.90 20.96
C ARG A 94 -7.39 14.54 22.11
N THR A 95 -7.19 15.14 23.27
CA THR A 95 -8.08 14.93 24.43
C THR A 95 -9.50 15.41 24.12
N LEU A 96 -9.65 16.58 23.49
CA LEU A 96 -10.93 17.14 23.09
C LEU A 96 -11.62 16.24 22.05
N ALA A 97 -10.88 15.80 21.03
CA ALA A 97 -11.40 14.90 20.00
C ALA A 97 -11.88 13.56 20.59
N ALA A 98 -11.14 12.98 21.51
CA ALA A 98 -11.53 11.75 22.19
C ALA A 98 -12.81 11.92 23.06
N ASN A 99 -13.10 13.15 23.48
CA ASN A 99 -14.36 13.53 24.15
C ASN A 99 -15.43 14.06 23.18
N ASN A 100 -15.29 13.82 21.87
CA ASN A 100 -16.20 14.26 20.81
C ASN A 100 -16.30 15.79 20.61
N ASP A 101 -15.39 16.59 21.18
CA ASP A 101 -15.29 18.03 20.86
C ASP A 101 -14.34 18.23 19.66
N MET A 102 -14.84 17.93 18.47
CA MET A 102 -14.06 18.07 17.23
C MET A 102 -13.77 19.53 16.90
N ALA A 103 -14.68 20.46 17.22
CA ALA A 103 -14.49 21.88 16.98
C ALA A 103 -13.41 22.47 17.90
N GLY A 104 -13.39 22.08 19.17
CA GLY A 104 -12.32 22.43 20.11
C GLY A 104 -10.98 21.85 19.67
N ALA A 105 -10.96 20.57 19.25
CA ALA A 105 -9.77 19.91 18.74
C ALA A 105 -9.19 20.62 17.51
N ALA A 106 -10.03 21.04 16.57
CA ALA A 106 -9.58 21.79 15.39
C ALA A 106 -8.87 23.09 15.77
N ARG A 107 -9.44 23.88 16.71
CA ARG A 107 -8.81 25.12 17.18
C ARG A 107 -7.45 24.89 17.82
N GLU A 108 -7.31 23.83 18.61
CA GLU A 108 -6.03 23.51 19.24
C GLU A 108 -4.99 23.02 18.23
N MET A 109 -5.38 22.29 17.17
CA MET A 109 -4.48 21.93 16.07
C MET A 109 -4.05 23.17 15.27
N GLU A 110 -4.96 24.12 15.01
CA GLU A 110 -4.59 25.40 14.40
C GLU A 110 -3.58 26.18 15.26
N ASN A 111 -3.76 26.20 16.59
CA ASN A 111 -2.82 26.82 17.53
C ASN A 111 -1.44 26.13 17.51
N ALA A 112 -1.42 24.84 17.24
CA ALA A 112 -0.19 24.07 17.09
C ALA A 112 0.49 24.24 15.71
N GLY A 113 -0.17 24.93 14.76
CA GLY A 113 0.32 25.08 13.38
C GLY A 113 0.07 23.87 12.48
N LEU A 114 -0.66 22.86 12.95
CA LEU A 114 -0.98 21.63 12.21
C LEU A 114 -2.27 21.83 11.42
N VAL A 115 -2.12 22.41 10.23
CA VAL A 115 -3.23 22.90 9.40
C VAL A 115 -4.04 21.76 8.78
N ALA A 116 -3.39 20.69 8.31
CA ALA A 116 -4.07 19.54 7.74
C ALA A 116 -4.87 18.80 8.82
N ALA A 117 -4.27 18.54 9.99
CA ALA A 117 -4.98 17.94 11.12
C ALA A 117 -6.18 18.78 11.59
N ALA A 118 -6.03 20.12 11.64
CA ALA A 118 -7.11 21.03 11.97
C ALA A 118 -8.26 20.96 10.95
N ALA A 119 -7.95 20.93 9.65
CA ALA A 119 -8.95 20.81 8.60
C ALA A 119 -9.73 19.48 8.71
N ILE A 120 -9.03 18.37 8.97
CA ILE A 120 -9.64 17.05 9.18
C ILE A 120 -10.60 17.05 10.38
N TYR A 121 -10.23 17.70 11.50
CA TYR A 121 -11.14 17.82 12.66
C TYR A 121 -12.34 18.71 12.36
N ARG A 122 -12.19 19.76 11.52
CA ARG A 122 -13.35 20.54 11.05
C ARG A 122 -14.28 19.72 10.16
N GLU A 123 -13.74 18.89 9.26
CA GLU A 123 -14.56 17.94 8.47
C GLU A 123 -15.35 16.99 9.38
N LYS A 124 -14.70 16.44 10.42
CA LYS A 124 -15.36 15.59 11.42
C LYS A 124 -16.41 16.30 12.26
N ALA A 125 -16.32 17.63 12.36
CA ALA A 125 -17.30 18.48 13.01
C ALA A 125 -18.40 19.00 12.04
N ASP A 126 -18.45 18.49 10.79
CA ASP A 126 -19.30 18.95 9.70
C ASP A 126 -19.12 20.45 9.33
N ASP A 127 -18.03 21.08 9.79
CA ASP A 127 -17.65 22.45 9.40
C ASP A 127 -16.88 22.46 8.08
N TRP A 128 -17.57 22.09 7.00
CA TRP A 128 -17.00 22.04 5.65
C TRP A 128 -16.48 23.37 5.14
N ARG A 129 -17.07 24.50 5.59
CA ARG A 129 -16.60 25.85 5.22
C ARG A 129 -15.28 26.17 5.89
N GLY A 130 -15.16 25.88 7.18
CA GLY A 130 -13.92 26.06 7.93
C GLY A 130 -12.81 25.14 7.42
N ALA A 131 -13.11 23.86 7.15
CA ALA A 131 -12.18 22.91 6.56
C ALA A 131 -11.66 23.41 5.19
N ARG A 132 -12.57 23.85 4.30
CA ARG A 132 -12.22 24.43 3.00
C ARG A 132 -11.25 25.60 3.11
N ALA A 133 -11.48 26.50 4.07
CA ALA A 133 -10.62 27.65 4.28
C ALA A 133 -9.18 27.22 4.67
N LEU A 134 -9.06 26.20 5.53
CA LEU A 134 -7.77 25.64 5.94
C LEU A 134 -7.06 24.94 4.79
N TRP A 135 -7.77 24.09 4.02
CA TRP A 135 -7.22 23.46 2.83
C TRP A 135 -6.78 24.49 1.78
N SER A 136 -7.56 25.56 1.57
CA SER A 136 -7.17 26.64 0.66
C SER A 136 -5.89 27.35 1.11
N ARG A 137 -5.73 27.59 2.43
CA ARG A 137 -4.51 28.16 3.01
C ARG A 137 -3.31 27.25 2.81
N LEU A 138 -3.48 25.95 3.05
CA LEU A 138 -2.41 24.97 2.89
C LEU A 138 -2.00 24.82 1.41
N ALA A 139 -2.97 24.81 0.49
CA ALA A 139 -2.74 24.76 -0.96
C ALA A 139 -1.89 25.90 -1.52
N GLN A 140 -1.83 27.05 -0.81
CA GLN A 140 -0.97 28.18 -1.20
C GLN A 140 0.50 28.01 -0.77
N VAL A 141 0.77 27.10 0.18
CA VAL A 141 2.09 26.91 0.80
C VAL A 141 2.77 25.64 0.29
N VAL A 142 1.98 24.58 0.06
CA VAL A 142 2.51 23.29 -0.43
C VAL A 142 2.67 23.38 -1.94
N GLY A 143 3.91 23.34 -2.39
CA GLY A 143 4.30 23.56 -3.78
C GLY A 143 4.68 22.28 -4.53
N GLY A 144 5.30 22.45 -5.70
CA GLY A 144 5.77 21.38 -6.57
C GLY A 144 7.06 20.69 -6.10
N GLY A 145 7.62 19.85 -6.95
CA GLY A 145 8.86 19.10 -6.66
C GLY A 145 8.63 17.97 -5.65
N ALA A 146 9.50 17.87 -4.66
CA ALA A 146 9.43 16.81 -3.64
C ALA A 146 8.11 16.81 -2.83
N ASP A 147 7.43 17.95 -2.74
CA ASP A 147 6.15 18.10 -2.04
C ASP A 147 4.92 17.99 -2.96
N ALA A 148 5.11 17.78 -4.27
CA ALA A 148 4.01 17.73 -5.24
C ALA A 148 2.95 16.68 -4.88
N TYR A 149 3.35 15.51 -4.38
CA TYR A 149 2.43 14.48 -3.91
C TYR A 149 1.51 14.97 -2.78
N ASN A 150 2.09 15.58 -1.74
CA ASN A 150 1.29 16.13 -0.64
C ASN A 150 0.43 17.32 -1.11
N GLY A 151 0.96 18.13 -2.02
CA GLY A 151 0.22 19.20 -2.69
C GLY A 151 -1.03 18.69 -3.41
N ALA A 152 -0.91 17.57 -4.12
CA ALA A 152 -2.03 16.91 -4.79
C ALA A 152 -3.11 16.45 -3.80
N LEU A 153 -2.71 15.83 -2.69
CA LEU A 153 -3.64 15.40 -1.64
C LEU A 153 -4.36 16.60 -0.98
N VAL A 154 -3.66 17.71 -0.77
CA VAL A 154 -4.25 18.96 -0.27
C VAL A 154 -5.29 19.50 -1.24
N GLN A 155 -4.97 19.58 -2.53
CA GLN A 155 -5.91 20.04 -3.57
C GLN A 155 -7.13 19.13 -3.67
N PHE A 156 -6.94 17.83 -3.57
CA PHE A 156 -8.07 16.89 -3.59
C PHE A 156 -8.99 17.06 -2.38
N ASN A 157 -8.46 17.23 -1.17
CA ASN A 157 -9.26 17.52 0.01
C ASN A 157 -10.00 18.88 -0.11
N LEU A 158 -9.34 19.88 -0.69
CA LEU A 158 -9.98 21.15 -1.04
C LEU A 158 -11.16 20.94 -1.99
N ALA A 159 -11.00 20.13 -3.04
CA ALA A 159 -12.06 19.81 -3.99
C ALA A 159 -13.25 19.12 -3.33
N ARG A 160 -12.99 18.16 -2.43
CA ARG A 160 -14.03 17.47 -1.66
C ARG A 160 -14.83 18.46 -0.78
N CYS A 161 -14.15 19.33 -0.05
CA CYS A 161 -14.79 20.34 0.79
C CYS A 161 -15.55 21.39 -0.02
N ALA A 162 -15.00 21.83 -1.17
CA ALA A 162 -15.69 22.75 -2.08
C ALA A 162 -16.99 22.15 -2.62
N LYS A 163 -16.95 20.88 -3.04
CA LYS A 163 -18.14 20.11 -3.49
C LYS A 163 -19.19 20.03 -2.39
N LYS A 164 -18.81 19.75 -1.14
CA LYS A 164 -19.72 19.74 0.03
C LYS A 164 -20.33 21.11 0.32
N CYS A 165 -19.60 22.18 0.03
CA CYS A 165 -20.11 23.56 0.15
C CYS A 165 -20.95 24.03 -1.06
N GLY A 166 -21.11 23.22 -2.09
CA GLY A 166 -21.84 23.58 -3.31
C GLY A 166 -21.01 24.40 -4.32
N ASP A 167 -19.73 24.60 -4.09
CA ASP A 167 -18.82 25.33 -4.98
C ASP A 167 -18.19 24.38 -5.99
N THR A 168 -18.98 24.06 -7.04
CA THR A 168 -18.56 23.12 -8.08
C THR A 168 -17.42 23.67 -8.94
N ARG A 169 -17.29 24.99 -9.08
CA ARG A 169 -16.19 25.62 -9.82
C ARG A 169 -14.87 25.38 -9.12
N GLN A 170 -14.78 25.75 -7.83
CA GLN A 170 -13.56 25.55 -7.03
C GLN A 170 -13.21 24.05 -6.94
N ALA A 171 -14.22 23.16 -6.79
CA ALA A 171 -14.00 21.74 -6.74
C ALA A 171 -13.32 21.22 -8.02
N ARG A 172 -13.77 21.70 -9.19
CA ARG A 172 -13.17 21.33 -10.49
C ARG A 172 -11.75 21.88 -10.63
N GLU A 173 -11.53 23.17 -10.31
CA GLU A 173 -10.23 23.79 -10.40
C GLU A 173 -9.19 23.08 -9.48
N ALA A 174 -9.60 22.70 -8.27
CA ALA A 174 -8.76 21.98 -7.33
C ALA A 174 -8.46 20.54 -7.80
N ASN A 175 -9.42 19.81 -8.37
CA ASN A 175 -9.17 18.49 -8.94
C ASN A 175 -8.17 18.54 -10.10
N VAL A 176 -8.30 19.50 -11.02
CA VAL A 176 -7.33 19.69 -12.12
C VAL A 176 -5.93 19.99 -11.56
N SER A 177 -5.85 20.80 -10.50
CA SER A 177 -4.56 21.05 -9.83
C SER A 177 -3.99 19.81 -9.16
N ALA A 178 -4.83 18.95 -8.55
CA ALA A 178 -4.42 17.71 -7.94
C ALA A 178 -3.83 16.74 -8.98
N VAL A 179 -4.50 16.58 -10.12
CA VAL A 179 -4.03 15.74 -11.23
C VAL A 179 -2.64 16.19 -11.70
N ARG A 180 -2.48 17.47 -12.05
CA ARG A 180 -1.20 18.02 -12.50
C ARG A 180 -0.07 17.79 -11.47
N LEU A 181 -0.36 17.95 -10.19
CA LEU A 181 0.64 17.72 -9.13
C LEU A 181 0.99 16.24 -8.95
N LEU A 182 0.05 15.30 -9.20
CA LEU A 182 0.36 13.87 -9.19
C LEU A 182 1.26 13.47 -10.36
N GLU A 183 1.03 14.02 -11.54
CA GLU A 183 1.91 13.83 -12.70
C GLU A 183 3.31 14.35 -12.40
N GLU A 184 3.44 15.59 -11.87
CA GLU A 184 4.72 16.18 -11.46
C GLU A 184 5.42 15.32 -10.39
N ALA A 185 4.67 14.79 -9.42
CA ALA A 185 5.22 13.90 -8.40
C ALA A 185 5.70 12.58 -8.98
N ALA A 186 4.94 12.00 -9.91
CA ALA A 186 5.30 10.75 -10.58
C ALA A 186 6.60 10.92 -11.39
N ASP A 187 6.70 11.99 -12.19
CA ASP A 187 7.90 12.32 -12.94
C ASP A 187 9.12 12.52 -12.03
N TYR A 188 8.94 13.23 -10.92
CA TYR A 188 10.00 13.39 -9.93
C TYR A 188 10.45 12.05 -9.38
N PHE A 189 9.53 11.19 -8.94
CA PHE A 189 9.86 9.88 -8.38
C PHE A 189 10.52 8.95 -9.41
N GLU A 190 10.10 8.97 -10.66
CA GLU A 190 10.77 8.24 -11.74
C GLU A 190 12.20 8.74 -11.95
N SER A 191 12.41 10.08 -11.97
CA SER A 191 13.72 10.69 -12.17
C SER A 191 14.75 10.31 -11.09
N VAL A 192 14.29 10.11 -9.85
CA VAL A 192 15.14 9.69 -8.72
C VAL A 192 15.16 8.16 -8.51
N GLY A 193 14.56 7.40 -9.44
CA GLY A 193 14.55 5.93 -9.42
C GLY A 193 13.63 5.30 -8.35
N GLN A 194 12.64 6.06 -7.88
CA GLN A 194 11.62 5.59 -6.93
C GLN A 194 10.33 5.18 -7.66
N ARG A 195 10.44 4.18 -8.53
CA ARG A 195 9.33 3.74 -9.39
C ARG A 195 8.09 3.28 -8.63
N GLU A 196 8.28 2.69 -7.45
CA GLU A 196 7.17 2.30 -6.56
C GLU A 196 6.35 3.51 -6.10
N ARG A 197 7.02 4.66 -5.84
CA ARG A 197 6.35 5.91 -5.48
C ARG A 197 5.63 6.54 -6.68
N ALA A 198 6.23 6.46 -7.87
CA ALA A 198 5.56 6.88 -9.11
C ALA A 198 4.30 6.05 -9.37
N PHE A 199 4.38 4.73 -9.19
CA PHE A 199 3.22 3.85 -9.29
C PHE A 199 2.12 4.23 -8.30
N ASP A 200 2.47 4.53 -7.04
CA ASP A 200 1.52 4.98 -6.03
C ASP A 200 0.84 6.31 -6.44
N CYS A 201 1.56 7.25 -7.09
CA CYS A 201 0.98 8.48 -7.64
C CYS A 201 -0.10 8.18 -8.69
N PHE A 202 0.17 7.27 -9.63
CA PHE A 202 -0.80 6.88 -10.65
C PHE A 202 -2.00 6.11 -10.08
N GLN A 203 -1.81 5.32 -9.03
CA GLN A 203 -2.94 4.71 -8.30
C GLN A 203 -3.82 5.78 -7.65
N VAL A 204 -3.24 6.80 -7.03
CA VAL A 204 -3.99 7.93 -6.45
C VAL A 204 -4.70 8.72 -7.55
N LEU A 205 -4.07 8.89 -8.74
CA LEU A 205 -4.71 9.52 -9.90
C LEU A 205 -5.98 8.78 -10.33
N VAL A 206 -5.92 7.44 -10.44
CA VAL A 206 -7.11 6.60 -10.72
C VAL A 206 -8.20 6.85 -9.69
N GLN A 207 -7.86 6.92 -8.42
CA GLN A 207 -8.82 7.10 -7.35
C GLN A 207 -9.46 8.50 -7.40
N ILE A 208 -8.67 9.56 -7.57
CA ILE A 208 -9.16 10.95 -7.72
C ILE A 208 -10.07 11.07 -8.94
N GLY A 209 -9.67 10.50 -10.08
CA GLY A 209 -10.47 10.50 -11.29
C GLY A 209 -11.83 9.81 -11.11
N ARG A 210 -11.86 8.68 -10.37
CA ARG A 210 -13.13 8.01 -10.03
C ARG A 210 -14.03 8.87 -9.14
N GLU A 211 -13.50 9.50 -8.11
CA GLU A 211 -14.24 10.36 -7.16
C GLU A 211 -14.77 11.64 -7.82
N SER A 212 -13.97 12.24 -8.70
CA SER A 212 -14.31 13.47 -9.41
C SER A 212 -15.17 13.24 -10.67
N GLY A 213 -15.21 12.01 -11.17
CA GLY A 213 -15.89 11.65 -12.41
C GLY A 213 -15.09 11.94 -13.68
N MET A 214 -13.80 12.25 -13.57
CA MET A 214 -12.89 12.54 -14.69
C MET A 214 -12.35 11.22 -15.25
N PHE A 215 -12.98 10.72 -16.32
CA PHE A 215 -12.64 9.40 -16.86
C PHE A 215 -11.27 9.37 -17.57
N GLU A 216 -10.89 10.45 -18.23
CA GLU A 216 -9.60 10.54 -18.92
C GLU A 216 -8.45 10.34 -17.93
N ASP A 217 -8.51 10.97 -16.75
CA ASP A 217 -7.49 10.80 -15.71
C ASP A 217 -7.49 9.39 -15.11
N VAL A 218 -8.66 8.75 -14.99
CA VAL A 218 -8.76 7.32 -14.60
C VAL A 218 -7.99 6.45 -15.60
N LEU A 219 -8.23 6.68 -16.89
CA LEU A 219 -7.61 5.92 -17.96
C LEU A 219 -6.10 6.15 -17.99
N GLU A 220 -5.66 7.40 -17.87
CA GLU A 220 -4.25 7.78 -17.84
C GLU A 220 -3.51 7.14 -16.66
N GLY A 221 -4.11 7.18 -15.47
CA GLY A 221 -3.57 6.51 -14.28
C GLY A 221 -3.38 5.01 -14.51
N PHE A 222 -4.37 4.31 -15.10
CA PHE A 222 -4.24 2.90 -15.44
C PHE A 222 -3.17 2.62 -16.48
N VAL A 223 -3.11 3.41 -17.56
CA VAL A 223 -2.10 3.24 -18.63
C VAL A 223 -0.68 3.36 -18.07
N ASN A 224 -0.43 4.35 -17.20
CA ASN A 224 0.87 4.52 -16.57
C ASN A 224 1.19 3.41 -15.56
N CYS A 225 0.22 2.96 -14.76
CA CYS A 225 0.39 1.78 -13.91
C CYS A 225 0.77 0.54 -14.74
N ILE A 226 0.06 0.28 -15.85
CA ILE A 226 0.34 -0.84 -16.76
C ILE A 226 1.73 -0.70 -17.37
N ARG A 227 2.14 0.50 -17.80
CA ARG A 227 3.48 0.76 -18.32
C ARG A 227 4.56 0.36 -17.32
N ILE A 228 4.47 0.85 -16.08
CA ILE A 228 5.44 0.53 -15.02
C ILE A 228 5.48 -0.98 -14.76
N LEU A 229 4.32 -1.63 -14.63
CA LEU A 229 4.24 -3.07 -14.36
C LEU A 229 4.86 -3.91 -15.50
N ARG A 230 4.66 -3.49 -16.76
CA ARG A 230 5.27 -4.17 -17.93
C ARG A 230 6.78 -4.02 -17.94
N GLU A 231 7.29 -2.82 -17.67
CA GLU A 231 8.72 -2.53 -17.62
C GLU A 231 9.40 -3.24 -16.43
N ASP A 232 8.70 -3.43 -15.33
CA ASP A 232 9.18 -4.18 -14.16
C ASP A 232 8.96 -5.69 -14.28
N HIS A 233 8.51 -6.18 -15.45
CA HIS A 233 8.25 -7.60 -15.74
C HIS A 233 7.19 -8.25 -14.83
N LEU A 234 6.28 -7.47 -14.25
CA LEU A 234 5.13 -7.91 -13.45
C LEU A 234 3.95 -8.24 -14.38
N LYS A 235 4.15 -9.21 -15.28
CA LYS A 235 3.30 -9.47 -16.44
C LYS A 235 1.86 -9.86 -16.09
N TYR A 236 1.65 -10.70 -15.08
CA TYR A 236 0.31 -11.11 -14.66
C TYR A 236 -0.42 -9.98 -13.95
N PHE A 237 0.31 -9.18 -13.18
CA PHE A 237 -0.24 -8.01 -12.53
C PHE A 237 -0.59 -6.90 -13.55
N ALA A 238 0.22 -6.71 -14.58
CA ALA A 238 -0.12 -5.82 -15.70
C ALA A 238 -1.41 -6.24 -16.41
N LEU A 239 -1.60 -7.54 -16.67
CA LEU A 239 -2.86 -8.05 -17.25
C LEU A 239 -4.06 -7.79 -16.35
N GLN A 240 -3.92 -7.95 -15.05
CA GLN A 240 -4.96 -7.61 -14.08
C GLN A 240 -5.34 -6.12 -14.14
N TYR A 241 -4.36 -5.22 -14.25
CA TYR A 241 -4.62 -3.79 -14.40
C TYR A 241 -5.32 -3.45 -15.72
N PHE A 242 -5.05 -4.19 -16.81
CA PHE A 242 -5.85 -4.10 -18.04
C PHE A 242 -7.33 -4.47 -17.78
N GLU A 243 -7.59 -5.54 -17.03
CA GLU A 243 -8.96 -5.94 -16.68
C GLU A 243 -9.65 -4.88 -15.82
N ASP A 244 -8.95 -4.30 -14.84
CA ASP A 244 -9.49 -3.24 -13.95
C ASP A 244 -9.79 -1.95 -14.76
N ALA A 245 -8.92 -1.57 -15.69
CA ALA A 245 -9.11 -0.44 -16.58
C ALA A 245 -10.30 -0.67 -17.53
N LEU A 246 -10.40 -1.87 -18.10
CA LEU A 246 -11.50 -2.29 -18.97
C LEU A 246 -12.83 -2.28 -18.22
N GLN A 247 -12.86 -2.75 -16.99
CA GLN A 247 -14.05 -2.70 -16.15
C GLN A 247 -14.47 -1.25 -15.84
N ALA A 248 -13.51 -0.38 -15.50
CA ALA A 248 -13.77 1.04 -15.27
C ALA A 248 -14.36 1.74 -16.51
N ALA A 249 -13.84 1.43 -17.70
CA ALA A 249 -14.37 1.95 -18.96
C ALA A 249 -15.81 1.46 -19.25
N LYS A 250 -16.08 0.18 -18.98
CA LYS A 250 -17.44 -0.39 -19.12
C LYS A 250 -18.45 0.29 -18.18
N GLU A 251 -18.09 0.50 -16.92
CA GLU A 251 -18.93 1.16 -15.92
C GLU A 251 -19.31 2.58 -16.33
N ARG A 252 -18.42 3.28 -17.03
CA ARG A 252 -18.64 4.62 -17.58
C ARG A 252 -19.32 4.62 -18.94
N LYS A 253 -19.59 3.43 -19.53
CA LYS A 253 -20.13 3.25 -20.88
C LYS A 253 -19.24 3.81 -21.99
N GLU A 254 -17.94 3.92 -21.73
CA GLU A 254 -16.91 4.27 -22.71
C GLU A 254 -16.46 3.01 -23.45
N LEU A 255 -17.39 2.42 -24.19
CA LEU A 255 -17.23 1.09 -24.78
C LEU A 255 -16.14 1.04 -25.85
N SER A 256 -15.90 2.13 -26.57
CA SER A 256 -14.80 2.22 -27.55
C SER A 256 -13.42 2.16 -26.86
N ALA A 257 -13.25 2.89 -25.77
CA ALA A 257 -12.02 2.83 -24.97
C ALA A 257 -11.82 1.43 -24.37
N ALA A 258 -12.89 0.81 -23.85
CA ALA A 258 -12.86 -0.56 -23.38
C ALA A 258 -12.42 -1.56 -24.48
N ALA A 259 -12.92 -1.40 -25.71
CA ALA A 259 -12.54 -2.26 -26.84
C ALA A 259 -11.05 -2.10 -27.21
N THR A 260 -10.52 -0.87 -27.14
CA THR A 260 -9.08 -0.61 -27.35
C THR A 260 -8.23 -1.26 -26.26
N LEU A 261 -8.59 -1.09 -24.99
CA LEU A 261 -7.91 -1.74 -23.87
C LEU A 261 -7.92 -3.27 -23.99
N ALA A 262 -9.05 -3.86 -24.40
CA ALA A 262 -9.14 -5.30 -24.64
C ALA A 262 -8.17 -5.75 -25.75
N ARG A 263 -8.01 -4.96 -26.81
CA ARG A 263 -7.03 -5.24 -27.87
C ARG A 263 -5.60 -5.18 -27.36
N GLU A 264 -5.25 -4.15 -26.62
CA GLU A 264 -3.90 -4.01 -26.03
C GLU A 264 -3.59 -5.16 -25.05
N ALA A 265 -4.57 -5.57 -24.23
CA ALA A 265 -4.45 -6.73 -23.36
C ALA A 265 -4.22 -8.03 -24.16
N ALA A 266 -4.95 -8.22 -25.28
CA ALA A 266 -4.80 -9.37 -26.15
C ALA A 266 -3.40 -9.43 -26.78
N ASP A 267 -2.90 -8.31 -27.29
CA ASP A 267 -1.57 -8.22 -27.89
C ASP A 267 -0.48 -8.43 -26.85
N TYR A 268 -0.65 -7.91 -25.66
CA TYR A 268 0.29 -8.14 -24.56
C TYR A 268 0.29 -9.60 -24.10
N ALA A 269 -0.87 -10.22 -23.91
CA ALA A 269 -1.00 -11.64 -23.59
C ALA A 269 -0.35 -12.53 -24.66
N ARG A 270 -0.47 -12.16 -25.94
CA ARG A 270 0.17 -12.85 -27.07
C ARG A 270 1.69 -12.80 -26.99
N VAL A 271 2.26 -11.62 -26.70
CA VAL A 271 3.71 -11.45 -26.49
C VAL A 271 4.22 -12.32 -25.32
N LEU A 272 3.40 -12.52 -24.30
CA LEU A 272 3.72 -13.39 -23.16
C LEU A 272 3.55 -14.89 -23.45
N GLY A 273 3.07 -15.27 -24.67
CA GLY A 273 2.79 -16.67 -25.01
C GLY A 273 1.50 -17.23 -24.38
N MET A 274 0.65 -16.37 -23.82
CA MET A 274 -0.60 -16.75 -23.16
C MET A 274 -1.74 -16.79 -24.18
N THR A 275 -1.75 -17.80 -25.03
CA THR A 275 -2.64 -17.90 -26.21
C THR A 275 -4.12 -17.88 -25.84
N SER A 276 -4.55 -18.62 -24.81
CA SER A 276 -5.94 -18.67 -24.35
C SER A 276 -6.40 -17.32 -23.83
N ALA A 277 -5.62 -16.65 -22.99
CA ALA A 277 -5.92 -15.31 -22.47
C ALA A 277 -5.96 -14.28 -23.61
N SER A 278 -5.02 -14.33 -24.56
CA SER A 278 -5.04 -13.48 -25.74
C SER A 278 -6.34 -13.64 -26.53
N ALA A 279 -6.73 -14.89 -26.84
CA ALA A 279 -7.97 -15.19 -27.54
C ALA A 279 -9.21 -14.71 -26.74
N HIS A 280 -9.19 -14.86 -25.41
CA HIS A 280 -10.24 -14.33 -24.54
C HIS A 280 -10.41 -12.82 -24.71
N TYR A 281 -9.33 -12.03 -24.62
CA TYR A 281 -9.41 -10.58 -24.78
C TYR A 281 -9.86 -10.15 -26.18
N VAL A 282 -9.51 -10.90 -27.23
CA VAL A 282 -10.02 -10.68 -28.58
C VAL A 282 -11.54 -10.89 -28.64
N VAL A 283 -12.07 -11.93 -27.99
CA VAL A 283 -13.53 -12.14 -27.88
C VAL A 283 -14.18 -10.98 -27.14
N VAL A 284 -13.60 -10.54 -26.01
CA VAL A 284 -14.09 -9.39 -25.25
C VAL A 284 -14.11 -8.12 -26.12
N GLN A 285 -13.04 -7.88 -26.89
CA GLN A 285 -12.97 -6.77 -27.84
C GLN A 285 -14.10 -6.82 -28.86
N ALA A 286 -14.35 -8.00 -29.46
CA ALA A 286 -15.40 -8.18 -30.46
C ALA A 286 -16.81 -7.91 -29.89
N GLU A 287 -17.07 -8.40 -28.67
CA GLU A 287 -18.34 -8.14 -28.00
C GLU A 287 -18.53 -6.65 -27.67
N LEU A 288 -17.46 -5.96 -27.25
CA LEU A 288 -17.50 -4.53 -27.01
C LEU A 288 -17.77 -3.73 -28.28
N TRP A 289 -17.13 -4.06 -29.39
CA TRP A 289 -17.43 -3.39 -30.67
C TRP A 289 -18.86 -3.61 -31.13
N ARG A 290 -19.44 -4.79 -30.91
CA ARG A 290 -20.87 -5.04 -31.16
C ARG A 290 -21.74 -4.13 -30.28
N ASP A 291 -21.39 -3.99 -28.99
CA ASP A 291 -22.12 -3.13 -28.06
C ASP A 291 -21.95 -1.63 -28.38
N VAL A 292 -20.79 -1.21 -28.91
CA VAL A 292 -20.55 0.14 -29.47
C VAL A 292 -21.50 0.41 -30.62
N ALA A 293 -21.64 -0.53 -31.57
CA ALA A 293 -22.57 -0.39 -32.70
C ALA A 293 -23.99 -0.20 -32.20
N LYS A 294 -24.43 -1.04 -31.25
CA LYS A 294 -25.76 -0.92 -30.64
C LYS A 294 -25.97 0.43 -29.96
N GLN A 295 -24.99 0.91 -29.20
CA GLN A 295 -25.05 2.21 -28.54
C GLN A 295 -25.19 3.37 -29.53
N HIS A 296 -24.48 3.31 -30.67
CA HIS A 296 -24.61 4.32 -31.73
C HIS A 296 -25.99 4.31 -32.38
N LEU A 297 -26.53 3.14 -32.67
CA LEU A 297 -27.90 3.00 -33.25
C LEU A 297 -28.96 3.52 -32.26
N GLU A 298 -28.86 3.18 -30.98
CA GLU A 298 -29.79 3.67 -29.95
C GLU A 298 -29.74 5.20 -29.78
N ARG A 299 -28.58 5.83 -30.03
CA ARG A 299 -28.41 7.29 -30.02
C ARG A 299 -28.81 7.99 -31.31
N GLY A 300 -29.27 7.24 -32.33
CA GLY A 300 -29.64 7.78 -33.61
C GLY A 300 -28.45 8.29 -34.44
N ALA A 301 -27.25 7.75 -34.21
CA ALA A 301 -26.09 8.07 -35.03
C ALA A 301 -26.22 7.55 -36.46
N PRO A 302 -25.48 8.13 -37.43
CA PRO A 302 -25.45 7.62 -38.80
C PRO A 302 -25.12 6.12 -38.85
N PRO A 303 -25.83 5.32 -39.68
CA PRO A 303 -25.63 3.87 -39.72
C PRO A 303 -24.21 3.45 -40.08
N GLU A 304 -23.46 4.27 -40.79
CA GLU A 304 -22.07 4.02 -41.17
C GLU A 304 -21.13 3.95 -39.96
N ILE A 305 -21.46 4.64 -38.86
CA ILE A 305 -20.66 4.56 -37.61
C ILE A 305 -20.85 3.19 -36.96
N ALA A 306 -22.09 2.72 -36.88
CA ALA A 306 -22.41 1.39 -36.38
C ALA A 306 -21.86 0.29 -37.31
N GLU A 307 -21.88 0.49 -38.63
CA GLU A 307 -21.28 -0.40 -39.64
C GLU A 307 -19.80 -0.60 -39.35
N ASN A 308 -19.02 0.47 -39.10
CA ASN A 308 -17.60 0.39 -38.80
C ASN A 308 -17.33 -0.41 -37.53
N ALA A 309 -18.13 -0.21 -36.49
CA ALA A 309 -18.01 -0.95 -35.25
C ALA A 309 -18.33 -2.44 -35.42
N LEU A 310 -19.37 -2.79 -36.19
CA LEU A 310 -19.70 -4.19 -36.51
C LEU A 310 -18.61 -4.86 -37.36
N LEU A 311 -18.00 -4.13 -38.30
CA LEU A 311 -16.88 -4.64 -39.09
C LEU A 311 -15.65 -4.92 -38.20
N ALA A 312 -15.37 -4.05 -37.21
CA ALA A 312 -14.33 -4.30 -36.22
C ALA A 312 -14.61 -5.56 -35.37
N ALA A 313 -15.87 -5.76 -34.97
CA ALA A 313 -16.29 -6.97 -34.27
C ALA A 313 -16.14 -8.23 -35.16
N ILE A 314 -16.48 -8.16 -36.44
CA ILE A 314 -16.32 -9.25 -37.40
C ILE A 314 -14.86 -9.65 -37.53
N LEU A 315 -13.95 -8.68 -37.66
CA LEU A 315 -12.51 -8.95 -37.75
C LEU A 315 -11.99 -9.65 -36.49
N ALA A 316 -12.38 -9.17 -35.31
CA ALA A 316 -11.96 -9.74 -34.04
C ALA A 316 -12.52 -11.17 -33.81
N PHE A 317 -13.82 -11.42 -34.10
CA PHE A 317 -14.37 -12.79 -34.05
C PHE A 317 -13.72 -13.72 -35.07
N GLY A 318 -13.40 -13.20 -36.26
CA GLY A 318 -12.71 -13.95 -37.31
C GLY A 318 -11.29 -14.38 -36.89
N GLU A 319 -10.57 -13.51 -36.14
CA GLU A 319 -9.22 -13.80 -35.60
C GLU A 319 -9.22 -15.00 -34.65
N VAL A 320 -10.32 -15.23 -33.93
CA VAL A 320 -10.48 -16.35 -32.98
C VAL A 320 -11.37 -17.47 -33.52
N GLY A 321 -11.63 -17.51 -34.81
CA GLY A 321 -12.37 -18.60 -35.47
C GLY A 321 -13.84 -18.72 -35.07
N HIS A 322 -14.48 -17.67 -34.56
CA HIS A 322 -15.90 -17.66 -34.19
C HIS A 322 -16.80 -17.35 -35.44
N TYR A 323 -16.73 -18.23 -36.43
CA TYR A 323 -17.35 -18.01 -37.76
C TYR A 323 -18.87 -17.92 -37.73
N ALA A 324 -19.54 -18.61 -36.82
CA ALA A 324 -20.98 -18.48 -36.64
C ALA A 324 -21.37 -17.05 -36.21
N ARG A 325 -20.61 -16.42 -35.32
CA ARG A 325 -20.79 -15.02 -34.90
C ARG A 325 -20.49 -14.04 -36.05
N VAL A 326 -19.45 -14.30 -36.83
CA VAL A 326 -19.10 -13.52 -38.03
C VAL A 326 -20.24 -13.52 -39.03
N GLY A 327 -20.82 -14.70 -39.32
CA GLY A 327 -21.97 -14.82 -40.23
C GLY A 327 -23.20 -14.08 -39.72
N GLY A 328 -23.48 -14.16 -38.41
CA GLY A 328 -24.56 -13.42 -37.77
C GLY A 328 -24.40 -11.91 -37.91
N LEU A 329 -23.22 -11.37 -37.64
CA LEU A 329 -22.94 -9.93 -37.77
C LEU A 329 -23.04 -9.43 -39.23
N TYR A 330 -22.62 -10.23 -40.20
CA TYR A 330 -22.85 -9.89 -41.61
C TYR A 330 -24.33 -9.88 -41.95
N SER A 331 -25.14 -10.76 -41.36
CA SER A 331 -26.60 -10.73 -41.51
C SER A 331 -27.20 -9.46 -40.89
N ASP A 332 -26.74 -9.05 -39.73
CA ASP A 332 -27.17 -7.80 -39.07
C ASP A 332 -26.82 -6.59 -39.95
N LEU A 333 -25.62 -6.50 -40.51
CA LEU A 333 -25.21 -5.46 -41.47
C LEU A 333 -26.08 -5.42 -42.70
N ALA A 334 -26.50 -6.56 -43.23
CA ALA A 334 -27.40 -6.64 -44.40
C ALA A 334 -28.80 -6.11 -44.11
N MET A 335 -29.24 -6.10 -42.84
CA MET A 335 -30.53 -5.58 -42.40
C MET A 335 -30.51 -4.10 -42.00
N MET A 336 -29.31 -3.49 -41.82
CA MET A 336 -29.19 -2.08 -41.47
C MET A 336 -29.67 -1.16 -42.60
N ASP A 337 -29.97 0.10 -42.25
CA ASP A 337 -30.34 1.13 -43.21
C ASP A 337 -29.11 1.72 -43.92
N LEU A 338 -28.51 0.90 -44.79
CA LEU A 338 -27.33 1.20 -45.59
C LEU A 338 -27.69 1.25 -47.07
N GLU A 339 -26.75 1.70 -47.90
CA GLU A 339 -26.87 1.66 -49.36
C GLU A 339 -27.11 0.22 -49.86
N GLU A 340 -28.05 0.05 -50.82
CA GLU A 340 -28.50 -1.25 -51.29
C GLU A 340 -27.38 -2.15 -51.85
N GLN A 341 -26.34 -1.54 -52.42
CA GLN A 341 -25.16 -2.28 -52.89
C GLN A 341 -24.38 -2.89 -51.74
N ARG A 342 -24.21 -2.17 -50.62
CA ARG A 342 -23.55 -2.66 -49.39
C ARG A 342 -24.39 -3.77 -48.75
N LYS A 343 -25.69 -3.62 -48.61
CA LYS A 343 -26.59 -4.68 -48.10
C LYS A 343 -26.44 -5.98 -48.86
N LYS A 344 -26.43 -5.90 -50.21
CA LYS A 344 -26.22 -7.08 -51.07
C LYS A 344 -24.84 -7.70 -50.88
N HIS A 345 -23.82 -6.88 -50.65
CA HIS A 345 -22.47 -7.35 -50.34
C HIS A 345 -22.44 -8.15 -49.02
N TYR A 346 -23.02 -7.59 -47.95
CA TYR A 346 -23.08 -8.22 -46.63
C TYR A 346 -23.94 -9.49 -46.63
N ALA A 347 -25.06 -9.49 -47.30
CA ALA A 347 -25.89 -10.69 -47.47
C ALA A 347 -25.15 -11.84 -48.20
N ARG A 348 -24.29 -11.51 -49.17
CA ARG A 348 -23.44 -12.52 -49.83
C ARG A 348 -22.31 -12.99 -48.89
N ALA A 349 -21.75 -12.07 -48.08
CA ALA A 349 -20.74 -12.42 -47.07
C ALA A 349 -21.33 -13.35 -46.01
N ALA A 350 -22.51 -13.05 -45.47
CA ALA A 350 -23.21 -13.90 -44.50
C ALA A 350 -23.36 -15.34 -44.99
N LYS A 351 -23.84 -15.50 -46.26
CA LYS A 351 -24.02 -16.82 -46.88
C LYS A 351 -22.72 -17.66 -46.97
N ARG A 352 -21.55 -17.03 -47.02
CA ARG A 352 -20.27 -17.76 -47.03
C ARG A 352 -19.97 -18.44 -45.70
N TYR A 353 -20.56 -17.98 -44.60
CA TYR A 353 -20.41 -18.54 -43.28
C TYR A 353 -21.55 -19.50 -42.90
N ASP A 354 -22.54 -19.71 -43.78
CA ASP A 354 -23.61 -20.67 -43.54
C ASP A 354 -23.02 -22.10 -43.40
N GLY A 355 -23.23 -22.71 -42.23
CA GLY A 355 -22.74 -24.04 -41.94
C GLY A 355 -21.24 -24.16 -41.67
N VAL A 356 -20.49 -23.05 -41.64
CA VAL A 356 -19.08 -23.03 -41.20
C VAL A 356 -19.03 -23.27 -39.69
N ARG A 357 -18.25 -24.23 -39.27
CA ARG A 357 -18.03 -24.53 -37.84
C ARG A 357 -17.00 -23.60 -37.25
N ASP A 358 -17.24 -23.19 -35.99
CA ASP A 358 -16.28 -22.47 -35.22
C ASP A 358 -15.01 -23.32 -34.99
N GLU A 359 -13.85 -22.67 -34.89
CA GLU A 359 -12.62 -23.31 -34.53
C GLU A 359 -12.62 -23.59 -33.02
N ALA A 360 -12.01 -24.70 -32.62
CA ALA A 360 -11.88 -25.08 -31.20
C ALA A 360 -10.71 -24.35 -30.54
N ILE A 361 -10.76 -23.02 -30.50
CA ILE A 361 -9.76 -22.18 -29.83
C ILE A 361 -10.15 -22.02 -28.36
N ASP A 362 -9.19 -22.25 -27.46
CA ASP A 362 -9.40 -22.00 -26.04
C ASP A 362 -9.41 -20.48 -25.78
N THR A 363 -10.54 -19.99 -25.24
CA THR A 363 -10.76 -18.58 -24.90
C THR A 363 -10.94 -18.40 -23.40
N ALA A 364 -10.24 -19.19 -22.58
CA ALA A 364 -10.28 -19.06 -21.13
C ALA A 364 -9.71 -17.72 -20.66
N PRO A 365 -10.35 -17.03 -19.71
CA PRO A 365 -9.83 -15.80 -19.13
C PRO A 365 -8.55 -16.08 -18.32
N LEU A 366 -7.89 -15.00 -17.92
CA LEU A 366 -6.75 -15.09 -16.98
C LEU A 366 -7.17 -15.90 -15.74
N PRO A 367 -6.48 -16.99 -15.40
CA PRO A 367 -6.83 -17.80 -14.25
C PRO A 367 -6.86 -16.98 -12.97
N SER A 368 -7.91 -17.15 -12.17
CA SER A 368 -8.12 -16.36 -10.94
C SER A 368 -6.96 -16.44 -9.94
N HIS A 369 -6.26 -17.56 -9.95
CA HIS A 369 -5.11 -17.77 -9.07
C HIS A 369 -3.85 -16.96 -9.45
N LEU A 370 -3.79 -16.40 -10.66
CA LEU A 370 -2.74 -15.48 -11.07
C LEU A 370 -3.03 -14.04 -10.66
N ARG A 371 -4.26 -13.75 -10.24
CA ARG A 371 -4.64 -12.44 -9.74
C ARG A 371 -3.99 -12.17 -8.40
N GLN A 372 -3.59 -10.94 -8.19
CA GLN A 372 -3.04 -10.41 -6.96
C GLN A 372 -4.08 -9.48 -6.31
N ASP A 373 -3.99 -9.31 -4.98
CA ASP A 373 -4.81 -8.32 -4.31
C ASP A 373 -4.42 -6.92 -4.79
N ASN A 374 -5.36 -6.26 -5.47
CA ASN A 374 -5.19 -4.90 -5.97
C ASN A 374 -5.96 -3.95 -5.06
N HIS A 375 -5.23 -3.24 -4.19
CA HIS A 375 -5.80 -2.30 -3.24
C HIS A 375 -5.38 -0.89 -3.60
N PHE A 376 -6.37 -0.03 -3.91
CA PHE A 376 -6.14 1.41 -4.07
C PHE A 376 -6.11 2.04 -2.67
N PRO A 377 -5.05 2.77 -2.32
CA PRO A 377 -4.91 3.36 -1.00
C PRO A 377 -5.95 4.46 -0.75
N ASP A 378 -6.52 4.51 0.46
CA ASP A 378 -7.25 5.68 0.96
C ASP A 378 -6.27 6.56 1.73
N VAL A 379 -5.63 7.48 1.02
CA VAL A 379 -4.49 8.27 1.51
C VAL A 379 -4.84 9.72 1.84
N TRP A 380 -6.09 10.14 1.68
CA TRP A 380 -6.46 11.55 1.77
C TRP A 380 -6.05 12.27 3.06
N HIS A 381 -6.08 11.56 4.17
CA HIS A 381 -5.82 12.12 5.48
C HIS A 381 -4.55 11.55 6.12
N VAL A 382 -4.29 10.26 5.93
CA VAL A 382 -3.20 9.56 6.62
C VAL A 382 -1.84 10.12 6.21
N ASP A 383 -1.57 10.20 4.91
CA ASP A 383 -0.28 10.70 4.41
C ASP A 383 -0.05 12.17 4.76
N LEU A 384 -1.10 13.00 4.74
CA LEU A 384 -1.00 14.40 5.13
C LEU A 384 -0.73 14.59 6.62
N ILE A 385 -1.32 13.76 7.49
CA ILE A 385 -1.03 13.77 8.93
C ILE A 385 0.40 13.31 9.19
N GLU A 386 0.85 12.23 8.54
CA GLU A 386 2.25 11.78 8.66
C GLU A 386 3.24 12.85 8.20
N TRP A 387 2.93 13.52 7.10
CA TRP A 387 3.75 14.63 6.57
C TRP A 387 3.82 15.80 7.55
N GLU A 388 2.69 16.28 8.11
CA GLU A 388 2.69 17.35 9.12
C GLU A 388 3.41 16.94 10.40
N GLN A 389 3.25 15.72 10.86
CA GLN A 389 3.88 15.19 12.08
C GLN A 389 5.36 14.86 11.90
N GLN A 390 5.85 14.87 10.67
CA GLN A 390 7.26 14.62 10.33
C GLN A 390 7.81 13.31 10.94
N GLY A 391 6.99 12.28 11.01
CA GLY A 391 7.38 10.97 11.56
C GLY A 391 7.59 10.98 13.08
N SER A 392 6.84 11.73 13.85
CA SER A 392 6.87 11.67 15.31
C SER A 392 6.29 10.35 15.83
N ALA A 393 7.10 9.59 16.56
CA ALA A 393 6.68 8.37 17.23
C ALA A 393 5.67 8.64 18.35
N ALA A 394 5.83 9.73 19.08
CA ALA A 394 4.91 10.12 20.14
C ALA A 394 3.50 10.39 19.61
N GLU A 395 3.41 11.03 18.45
CA GLU A 395 2.13 11.37 17.82
C GLU A 395 1.45 10.14 17.20
N SER A 396 2.20 9.29 16.49
CA SER A 396 1.67 8.03 15.95
C SER A 396 1.16 7.09 17.05
N CYS A 397 1.89 6.99 18.17
CA CYS A 397 1.44 6.20 19.31
C CYS A 397 0.20 6.78 20.00
N ALA A 398 0.04 8.12 20.00
CA ALA A 398 -1.16 8.77 20.55
C ALA A 398 -2.42 8.39 19.77
N ASP A 399 -2.34 8.35 18.44
CA ASP A 399 -3.47 7.98 17.58
C ASP A 399 -3.94 6.55 17.86
N VAL A 400 -3.00 5.62 18.04
CA VAL A 400 -3.30 4.22 18.42
C VAL A 400 -3.89 4.14 19.83
N LEU A 401 -3.30 4.84 20.79
CA LEU A 401 -3.74 4.82 22.20
C LEU A 401 -5.18 5.32 22.35
N LEU A 402 -5.55 6.34 21.59
CA LEU A 402 -6.86 7.00 21.68
C LEU A 402 -7.94 6.36 20.81
N ASP A 403 -7.62 5.39 19.98
CA ASP A 403 -8.61 4.69 19.14
C ASP A 403 -9.07 3.38 19.78
N LYS A 404 -10.34 3.35 20.20
CA LYS A 404 -10.99 2.18 20.84
C LYS A 404 -11.07 0.94 19.95
N ARG A 405 -10.89 1.07 18.63
CA ARG A 405 -10.90 -0.06 17.69
C ARG A 405 -9.68 -0.96 17.89
N TRP A 406 -8.59 -0.42 18.44
CA TRP A 406 -7.40 -1.21 18.74
C TRP A 406 -7.59 -2.08 19.99
N PRO A 407 -7.09 -3.34 19.98
CA PRO A 407 -7.08 -4.21 21.15
C PRO A 407 -6.36 -3.55 22.34
N ASP A 408 -6.81 -3.84 23.55
CA ASP A 408 -6.24 -3.29 24.77
C ASP A 408 -4.73 -3.49 24.87
N LEU A 409 -4.22 -4.69 24.54
CA LEU A 409 -2.79 -4.98 24.55
C LEU A 409 -1.99 -4.05 23.63
N ILE A 410 -2.51 -3.74 22.45
CA ILE A 410 -1.85 -2.82 21.51
C ILE A 410 -1.84 -1.40 22.08
N ARG A 411 -2.92 -0.96 22.70
CA ARG A 411 -3.01 0.36 23.35
C ARG A 411 -2.07 0.49 24.55
N ARG A 412 -1.87 -0.59 25.35
CA ARG A 412 -0.85 -0.63 26.41
C ARG A 412 0.56 -0.44 25.85
N LYS A 413 0.88 -1.18 24.77
CA LYS A 413 2.16 -1.04 24.08
C LYS A 413 2.36 0.35 23.49
N ALA A 414 1.33 0.94 22.88
CA ALA A 414 1.39 2.31 22.36
C ALA A 414 1.61 3.35 23.46
N MET A 415 0.99 3.19 24.62
CA MET A 415 1.26 4.03 25.80
C MET A 415 2.74 3.99 26.18
N LEU A 416 3.31 2.80 26.31
CA LEU A 416 4.73 2.62 26.68
C LEU A 416 5.68 3.18 25.62
N ALA A 417 5.40 2.93 24.35
CA ALA A 417 6.19 3.47 23.25
C ALA A 417 6.15 5.01 23.24
N ARG A 418 4.99 5.62 23.49
CA ARG A 418 4.87 7.09 23.60
C ARG A 418 5.67 7.68 24.74
N LEU A 419 5.66 7.03 25.92
CA LEU A 419 6.51 7.46 27.05
C LEU A 419 8.00 7.43 26.69
N THR A 420 8.45 6.41 25.95
CA THR A 420 9.84 6.34 25.48
C THR A 420 10.11 7.37 24.38
N ALA A 421 9.15 7.61 23.49
CA ALA A 421 9.28 8.57 22.39
C ALA A 421 9.52 10.00 22.90
N PHE A 422 8.88 10.44 23.98
CA PHE A 422 9.13 11.76 24.56
C PHE A 422 10.58 11.93 25.00
N ALA A 423 11.19 10.92 25.60
CA ALA A 423 12.59 10.97 26.01
C ALA A 423 13.54 11.04 24.81
N VAL A 424 13.22 10.33 23.72
CA VAL A 424 14.01 10.30 22.48
C VAL A 424 13.85 11.60 21.69
N GLU A 425 12.61 12.06 21.49
CA GLU A 425 12.31 13.23 20.65
C GLU A 425 12.67 14.56 21.31
N SER A 426 12.75 14.61 22.65
CA SER A 426 13.19 15.81 23.37
C SER A 426 14.69 16.09 23.23
N ARG A 427 15.50 15.10 22.84
CA ARG A 427 16.95 15.21 22.69
C ARG A 427 17.45 14.48 21.44
N PRO A 428 17.09 14.94 20.25
CA PRO A 428 17.36 14.23 19.00
C PRO A 428 18.87 14.08 18.71
N GLU A 429 19.68 15.05 19.14
CA GLU A 429 21.13 15.08 18.89
C GLU A 429 21.96 14.39 19.98
N ASP A 430 21.32 13.87 21.05
CA ASP A 430 22.04 13.19 22.13
C ASP A 430 22.52 11.81 21.65
N ALA A 431 23.84 11.65 21.50
CA ALA A 431 24.51 10.40 21.12
C ALA A 431 25.05 9.62 22.32
N SER A 432 24.66 9.96 23.55
CA SER A 432 25.06 9.24 24.75
C SER A 432 24.56 7.78 24.73
N GLY A 433 25.27 6.90 25.45
CA GLY A 433 24.88 5.50 25.59
C GLY A 433 23.43 5.31 26.09
N PRO A 434 22.96 6.07 27.11
CA PRO A 434 21.56 6.05 27.53
C PRO A 434 20.55 6.48 26.44
N ALA A 435 20.87 7.51 25.65
CA ALA A 435 20.01 7.98 24.57
C ALA A 435 19.96 6.97 23.41
N THR A 436 21.10 6.38 23.05
CA THR A 436 21.17 5.29 22.07
C THR A 436 20.33 4.08 22.54
N ALA A 437 20.44 3.68 23.81
CA ALA A 437 19.64 2.60 24.38
C ALA A 437 18.11 2.91 24.37
N ALA A 438 17.74 4.18 24.59
CA ALA A 438 16.35 4.60 24.51
C ALA A 438 15.82 4.51 23.07
N ARG A 439 16.60 4.91 22.04
CA ARG A 439 16.23 4.77 20.62
C ARG A 439 16.10 3.30 20.20
N VAL A 440 17.02 2.44 20.64
CA VAL A 440 16.92 0.98 20.39
C VAL A 440 15.65 0.42 21.01
N ARG A 441 15.34 0.78 22.26
CA ARG A 441 14.10 0.36 22.94
C ARG A 441 12.86 0.88 22.23
N LEU A 442 12.87 2.13 21.76
CA LEU A 442 11.76 2.70 20.99
C LEU A 442 11.52 1.92 19.70
N ALA A 443 12.57 1.59 18.95
CA ALA A 443 12.44 0.80 17.72
C ALA A 443 11.80 -0.58 18.00
N ASP A 444 12.21 -1.27 19.05
CA ASP A 444 11.60 -2.54 19.47
C ASP A 444 10.13 -2.38 19.90
N GLN A 445 9.81 -1.35 20.67
CA GLN A 445 8.44 -1.06 21.09
C GLN A 445 7.52 -0.74 19.90
N LEU A 446 8.00 0.03 18.92
CA LEU A 446 7.25 0.33 17.70
C LEU A 446 7.00 -0.93 16.87
N ALA A 447 8.00 -1.81 16.73
CA ALA A 447 7.84 -3.09 16.05
C ALA A 447 6.73 -3.95 16.66
N GLN A 448 6.62 -3.96 17.99
CA GLN A 448 5.61 -4.73 18.71
C GLN A 448 4.17 -4.25 18.47
N LEU A 449 3.97 -3.06 17.95
CA LEU A 449 2.64 -2.56 17.58
C LEU A 449 2.13 -3.21 16.28
N GLN A 450 3.02 -3.62 15.39
CA GLN A 450 2.72 -4.24 14.08
C GLN A 450 1.77 -3.40 13.23
N LEU A 451 1.97 -2.08 13.20
CA LEU A 451 1.10 -1.12 12.54
C LEU A 451 1.85 -0.36 11.43
N TYR A 452 1.13 -0.04 10.36
CA TYR A 452 1.66 0.78 9.27
C TYR A 452 2.14 2.16 9.75
N ALA A 453 1.40 2.79 10.66
CA ALA A 453 1.70 4.12 11.19
C ALA A 453 3.06 4.25 11.91
N VAL A 454 3.71 3.13 12.28
CA VAL A 454 5.03 3.17 12.94
C VAL A 454 6.20 3.18 11.94
N LEU A 455 5.95 3.03 10.65
CA LEU A 455 7.00 3.00 9.62
C LEU A 455 7.71 4.35 9.51
N SER A 456 6.98 5.45 9.42
CA SER A 456 7.56 6.80 9.33
C SER A 456 8.43 7.15 10.54
N PRO A 457 8.00 6.92 11.81
CA PRO A 457 8.88 7.01 12.97
C PRO A 457 10.16 6.16 12.89
N LEU A 458 10.05 4.91 12.42
CA LEU A 458 11.21 4.03 12.28
C LEU A 458 12.17 4.51 11.18
N GLU A 459 11.66 4.98 10.05
CA GLU A 459 12.45 5.59 8.98
C GLU A 459 13.23 6.81 9.49
N LYS A 460 12.57 7.65 10.28
CA LYS A 460 13.20 8.81 10.92
C LYS A 460 14.27 8.40 11.91
N LEU A 461 14.03 7.37 12.75
CA LEU A 461 15.04 6.81 13.64
C LEU A 461 16.24 6.23 12.90
N PHE A 462 16.04 5.64 11.70
CA PHE A 462 17.13 5.07 10.90
C PHE A 462 18.04 6.14 10.30
N THR A 463 17.46 7.28 9.93
CA THR A 463 18.18 8.37 9.27
C THR A 463 19.18 9.00 10.23
N ARG A 464 20.48 9.02 9.86
CA ARG A 464 21.59 9.58 10.67
C ARG A 464 21.81 8.90 12.04
N ALA A 465 21.34 7.68 12.21
CA ALA A 465 21.49 6.94 13.46
C ALA A 465 22.86 6.26 13.57
N GLU A 466 23.27 6.02 14.81
CA GLU A 466 24.41 5.15 15.11
C GLU A 466 24.08 3.70 14.78
N ARG A 467 25.13 2.89 14.57
CA ARG A 467 25.02 1.47 14.23
C ARG A 467 23.99 0.68 15.09
N PRO A 468 23.98 0.76 16.45
CA PRO A 468 23.01 -0.03 17.22
C PRO A 468 21.56 0.30 16.91
N VAL A 469 21.25 1.58 16.65
CA VAL A 469 19.90 2.03 16.32
C VAL A 469 19.52 1.58 14.91
N LYS A 470 20.42 1.70 13.92
CA LYS A 470 20.18 1.19 12.56
C LYS A 470 19.86 -0.30 12.56
N VAL A 471 20.64 -1.09 13.29
CA VAL A 471 20.42 -2.54 13.42
C VAL A 471 19.07 -2.83 14.08
N ALA A 472 18.71 -2.10 15.15
CA ALA A 472 17.43 -2.27 15.83
C ALA A 472 16.24 -1.90 14.92
N VAL A 473 16.34 -0.81 14.15
CA VAL A 473 15.30 -0.41 13.20
C VAL A 473 15.12 -1.47 12.10
N LEU A 474 16.20 -2.00 11.54
CA LEU A 474 16.12 -3.06 10.54
C LEU A 474 15.53 -4.35 11.11
N ALA A 475 15.82 -4.68 12.37
CA ALA A 475 15.18 -5.79 13.08
C ALA A 475 13.67 -5.53 13.32
N ALA A 476 13.30 -4.28 13.59
CA ALA A 476 11.90 -3.86 13.67
C ALA A 476 11.19 -4.00 12.30
N MET A 477 11.80 -3.52 11.22
CA MET A 477 11.27 -3.66 9.86
C MET A 477 11.10 -5.13 9.45
N GLN A 478 11.99 -6.01 9.91
CA GLN A 478 11.87 -7.46 9.69
C GLN A 478 10.58 -8.05 10.26
N GLN A 479 10.00 -7.45 11.30
CA GLN A 479 8.78 -7.92 11.96
C GLN A 479 7.50 -7.32 11.34
N LEU A 480 7.60 -6.24 10.59
CA LEU A 480 6.44 -5.44 10.18
C LEU A 480 5.81 -5.84 8.86
N PHE A 481 6.49 -6.55 7.97
CA PHE A 481 5.98 -7.09 6.70
C PHE A 481 5.24 -6.11 5.76
N PHE A 482 5.54 -4.81 5.82
CA PHE A 482 4.94 -3.83 4.93
C PHE A 482 5.81 -3.54 3.70
N LYS A 483 5.19 -3.34 2.53
CA LYS A 483 5.90 -2.98 1.27
C LYS A 483 6.83 -1.78 1.46
N ARG A 484 6.38 -0.73 2.14
CA ARG A 484 7.15 0.48 2.44
C ARG A 484 8.45 0.20 3.20
N SER A 485 8.49 -0.85 4.05
CA SER A 485 9.70 -1.25 4.77
C SER A 485 10.90 -1.53 3.87
N PHE A 486 10.65 -1.91 2.60
CA PHE A 486 11.69 -2.14 1.61
C PHE A 486 12.58 -0.91 1.36
N VAL A 487 12.04 0.30 1.46
CA VAL A 487 12.81 1.53 1.23
C VAL A 487 13.97 1.62 2.24
N THR A 488 13.68 1.44 3.53
CA THR A 488 14.67 1.49 4.61
C THR A 488 15.61 0.28 4.56
N VAL A 489 15.07 -0.92 4.32
CA VAL A 489 15.87 -2.14 4.20
C VAL A 489 16.85 -2.05 3.03
N ARG A 490 16.41 -1.57 1.86
CA ARG A 490 17.27 -1.34 0.68
C ARG A 490 18.39 -0.34 0.97
N THR A 491 18.10 0.71 1.75
CA THR A 491 19.13 1.66 2.22
C THR A 491 20.14 0.95 3.11
N GLY A 492 19.69 0.11 4.05
CA GLY A 492 20.54 -0.70 4.91
C GLY A 492 21.43 -1.69 4.16
N LEU A 493 20.97 -2.27 3.04
CA LEU A 493 21.81 -3.14 2.19
C LEU A 493 22.99 -2.40 1.53
N ARG A 494 22.96 -1.08 1.46
CA ARG A 494 24.00 -0.23 0.90
C ARG A 494 24.80 0.51 1.97
N ASP A 495 24.57 0.21 3.26
CA ASP A 495 25.29 0.83 4.37
C ASP A 495 26.77 0.42 4.36
N SER A 496 27.64 1.29 4.85
CA SER A 496 29.09 1.00 4.98
C SER A 496 29.42 0.04 6.13
N ASP A 497 28.54 -0.10 7.12
CA ASP A 497 28.74 -0.98 8.28
C ASP A 497 28.25 -2.41 7.97
N PRO A 498 29.16 -3.42 8.05
CA PRO A 498 28.79 -4.82 7.75
C PRO A 498 27.67 -5.39 8.61
N ALA A 499 27.53 -4.96 9.87
CA ALA A 499 26.47 -5.45 10.75
C ALA A 499 25.10 -4.88 10.34
N VAL A 500 25.06 -3.65 9.80
CA VAL A 500 23.86 -3.06 9.23
C VAL A 500 23.44 -3.81 7.96
N VAL A 501 24.41 -4.09 7.05
CA VAL A 501 24.18 -4.89 5.83
C VAL A 501 23.69 -6.31 6.17
N GLU A 502 24.30 -6.95 7.16
CA GLU A 502 23.87 -8.28 7.62
C GLU A 502 22.43 -8.28 8.13
N GLN A 503 22.06 -7.31 8.98
CA GLN A 503 20.69 -7.20 9.49
C GLN A 503 19.69 -6.84 8.39
N ALA A 504 20.05 -5.96 7.46
CA ALA A 504 19.24 -5.66 6.29
C ALA A 504 19.01 -6.92 5.42
N SER A 505 20.04 -7.75 5.22
CA SER A 505 19.92 -9.02 4.49
C SER A 505 18.96 -9.98 5.19
N LYS A 506 19.01 -10.08 6.53
CA LYS A 506 18.03 -10.87 7.30
C LYS A 506 16.62 -10.33 7.16
N ALA A 507 16.45 -9.00 7.16
CA ALA A 507 15.15 -8.36 6.95
C ALA A 507 14.59 -8.67 5.56
N VAL A 508 15.42 -8.64 4.51
CA VAL A 508 15.02 -9.04 3.15
C VAL A 508 14.45 -10.46 3.12
N GLU A 509 15.08 -11.42 3.79
CA GLU A 509 14.60 -12.81 3.84
C GLU A 509 13.20 -12.95 4.47
N SER A 510 12.82 -12.02 5.33
CA SER A 510 11.52 -12.02 6.03
C SER A 510 10.43 -11.27 5.27
N LEU A 511 10.79 -10.34 4.39
CA LEU A 511 9.88 -9.50 3.63
C LEU A 511 9.37 -10.24 2.38
N TYR A 512 8.31 -11.01 2.54
CA TYR A 512 7.64 -11.67 1.44
C TYR A 512 6.16 -11.28 1.41
N PHE A 513 5.72 -10.72 0.30
CA PHE A 513 4.33 -10.41 -0.02
C PHE A 513 4.16 -10.53 -1.54
N GLN A 514 2.95 -10.59 -2.04
CA GLN A 514 2.71 -10.86 -3.47
C GLN A 514 3.47 -9.90 -4.40
N HIS A 515 3.53 -8.61 -4.06
CA HIS A 515 4.23 -7.59 -4.84
C HIS A 515 5.74 -7.49 -4.57
N ALA A 516 6.31 -8.38 -3.74
CA ALA A 516 7.74 -8.36 -3.42
C ALA A 516 8.62 -8.85 -4.58
N PHE A 517 8.04 -9.41 -5.63
CA PHE A 517 8.81 -9.91 -6.79
C PHE A 517 9.75 -8.86 -7.36
N ASP A 518 9.22 -7.69 -7.74
CA ASP A 518 10.03 -6.65 -8.39
C ASP A 518 11.20 -6.17 -7.51
N PRO A 519 11.00 -5.67 -6.28
CA PRO A 519 12.11 -5.21 -5.46
C PRO A 519 13.11 -6.31 -5.12
N LEU A 520 12.68 -7.55 -4.91
CA LEU A 520 13.58 -8.66 -4.64
C LEU A 520 14.38 -9.08 -5.89
N SER A 521 13.73 -9.17 -7.04
CA SER A 521 14.41 -9.51 -8.30
C SER A 521 15.43 -8.43 -8.70
N ARG A 522 15.16 -7.16 -8.45
CA ARG A 522 16.16 -6.08 -8.62
C ARG A 522 17.36 -6.25 -7.70
N ILE A 523 17.16 -6.56 -6.42
CA ILE A 523 18.28 -6.85 -5.52
C ILE A 523 19.16 -7.96 -6.07
N VAL A 524 18.57 -9.04 -6.59
CA VAL A 524 19.35 -10.15 -7.20
C VAL A 524 20.14 -9.67 -8.43
N ARG A 525 19.56 -8.84 -9.28
CA ARG A 525 20.21 -8.35 -10.51
C ARG A 525 21.27 -7.28 -10.26
N GLU A 526 21.04 -6.36 -9.32
CA GLU A 526 21.86 -5.17 -9.10
C GLU A 526 22.97 -5.37 -8.06
N SER A 527 22.79 -6.28 -7.08
CA SER A 527 23.75 -6.42 -6.00
C SER A 527 25.00 -7.17 -6.42
N SER A 528 26.17 -6.57 -6.19
CA SER A 528 27.46 -7.23 -6.35
C SER A 528 27.80 -8.21 -5.23
N GLN A 529 27.11 -8.10 -4.07
CA GLN A 529 27.37 -8.91 -2.88
C GLN A 529 26.63 -10.26 -2.95
N PRO A 530 27.34 -11.43 -3.00
CA PRO A 530 26.67 -12.74 -3.09
C PRO A 530 25.72 -13.04 -1.93
N GLN A 531 26.05 -12.58 -0.73
CA GLN A 531 25.22 -12.78 0.46
C GLN A 531 23.88 -12.06 0.35
N VAL A 532 23.88 -10.82 -0.16
CA VAL A 532 22.67 -10.03 -0.38
C VAL A 532 21.78 -10.68 -1.44
N ARG A 533 22.38 -11.14 -2.56
CA ARG A 533 21.64 -11.87 -3.59
C ARG A 533 21.04 -13.17 -3.07
N ALA A 534 21.81 -13.93 -2.27
CA ALA A 534 21.34 -15.16 -1.67
C ALA A 534 20.13 -14.94 -0.75
N SER A 535 20.13 -13.88 0.08
CA SER A 535 19.00 -13.51 0.92
C SER A 535 17.76 -13.13 0.10
N ALA A 536 17.93 -12.36 -0.98
CA ALA A 536 16.84 -12.00 -1.87
C ALA A 536 16.26 -13.22 -2.61
N LEU A 537 17.11 -14.18 -3.04
CA LEU A 537 16.67 -15.43 -3.68
C LEU A 537 15.87 -16.32 -2.70
N ARG A 538 16.29 -16.42 -1.45
CA ARG A 538 15.53 -17.14 -0.42
C ARG A 538 14.19 -16.47 -0.13
N ALA A 539 14.14 -15.15 -0.14
CA ALA A 539 12.89 -14.39 0.00
C ALA A 539 11.96 -14.61 -1.21
N LEU A 540 12.49 -14.50 -2.44
CA LEU A 540 11.74 -14.76 -3.69
C LEU A 540 11.11 -16.15 -3.71
N ALA A 541 11.78 -17.17 -3.17
CA ALA A 541 11.22 -18.52 -3.08
C ALA A 541 9.96 -18.62 -2.21
N ARG A 542 9.68 -17.60 -1.40
CA ARG A 542 8.46 -17.51 -0.55
C ARG A 542 7.35 -16.69 -1.20
N VAL A 543 7.67 -15.93 -2.26
CA VAL A 543 6.69 -15.18 -3.05
C VAL A 543 5.96 -16.15 -3.98
N ASP A 544 4.69 -16.42 -3.68
CA ASP A 544 3.89 -17.41 -4.41
C ASP A 544 3.21 -16.79 -5.64
N THR A 545 4.03 -16.24 -6.55
CA THR A 545 3.57 -15.72 -7.85
C THR A 545 4.26 -16.46 -8.98
N MET A 546 3.66 -16.43 -10.18
CA MET A 546 4.22 -17.11 -11.33
C MET A 546 5.53 -16.43 -11.79
N GLU A 547 5.61 -15.10 -11.70
CA GLU A 547 6.81 -14.34 -12.02
C GLU A 547 8.00 -14.77 -11.15
N ALA A 548 7.76 -14.96 -9.83
CA ALA A 548 8.80 -15.43 -8.92
C ALA A 548 9.22 -16.87 -9.26
N ALA A 549 8.25 -17.73 -9.58
CA ALA A 549 8.53 -19.12 -9.97
C ALA A 549 9.38 -19.20 -11.25
N GLU A 550 9.03 -18.44 -12.29
CA GLU A 550 9.75 -18.38 -13.55
C GLU A 550 11.17 -17.79 -13.38
N PHE A 551 11.28 -16.72 -12.59
CA PHE A 551 12.58 -16.11 -12.28
C PHE A 551 13.51 -17.10 -11.58
N LEU A 552 13.01 -17.83 -10.58
CA LEU A 552 13.78 -18.84 -9.85
C LEU A 552 14.15 -20.04 -10.74
N LEU A 553 13.28 -20.46 -11.65
CA LEU A 553 13.63 -21.48 -12.65
C LEU A 553 14.78 -20.99 -13.54
N GLY A 554 14.71 -19.76 -14.04
CA GLY A 554 15.79 -19.14 -14.82
C GLY A 554 17.11 -19.04 -14.04
N ILE A 555 17.07 -18.77 -12.71
CA ILE A 555 18.27 -18.83 -11.86
C ILE A 555 18.81 -20.26 -11.74
N LEU A 556 17.96 -21.28 -11.64
CA LEU A 556 18.42 -22.68 -11.62
C LEU A 556 19.06 -23.09 -12.95
N GLU A 557 18.59 -22.59 -14.07
CA GLU A 557 19.10 -22.87 -15.41
C GLU A 557 20.41 -22.13 -15.71
N HIS A 558 20.46 -20.83 -15.44
CA HIS A 558 21.50 -19.93 -15.94
C HIS A 558 22.27 -19.16 -14.86
N GLY A 559 21.87 -19.27 -13.58
CA GLY A 559 22.48 -18.52 -12.48
C GLY A 559 23.90 -19.02 -12.13
N ALA A 560 24.65 -18.15 -11.43
CA ALA A 560 25.92 -18.53 -10.83
C ALA A 560 25.75 -19.68 -9.81
N PRO A 561 26.75 -20.52 -9.56
CA PRO A 561 26.61 -21.65 -8.63
C PRO A 561 26.10 -21.27 -7.23
N ALA A 562 26.57 -20.16 -6.67
CA ALA A 562 26.12 -19.65 -5.38
C ALA A 562 24.65 -19.21 -5.38
N ASP A 563 24.20 -18.57 -6.47
CA ASP A 563 22.83 -18.11 -6.63
C ASP A 563 21.87 -19.31 -6.83
N ARG A 564 22.28 -20.31 -7.62
CA ARG A 564 21.55 -21.58 -7.78
C ARG A 564 21.37 -22.29 -6.43
N ALA A 565 22.44 -22.38 -5.63
CA ALA A 565 22.37 -22.99 -4.30
C ALA A 565 21.41 -22.25 -3.35
N ALA A 566 21.43 -20.92 -3.36
CA ALA A 566 20.54 -20.10 -2.54
C ALA A 566 19.07 -20.23 -2.99
N ALA A 567 18.80 -20.22 -4.29
CA ALA A 567 17.46 -20.45 -4.84
C ALA A 567 16.92 -21.83 -4.45
N LEU A 568 17.75 -22.87 -4.58
CA LEU A 568 17.40 -24.24 -4.21
C LEU A 568 17.10 -24.37 -2.71
N ASP A 569 17.92 -23.78 -1.84
CA ASP A 569 17.70 -23.76 -0.39
C ASP A 569 16.37 -23.07 -0.05
N GLY A 570 16.09 -21.92 -0.64
CA GLY A 570 14.83 -21.20 -0.45
C GLY A 570 13.62 -22.02 -0.93
N LEU A 571 13.71 -22.61 -2.13
CA LEU A 571 12.64 -23.41 -2.71
C LEU A 571 12.31 -24.67 -1.91
N LYS A 572 13.29 -25.32 -1.30
CA LYS A 572 13.07 -26.48 -0.41
C LYS A 572 12.27 -26.11 0.84
N ARG A 573 12.44 -24.90 1.34
CA ARG A 573 11.75 -24.39 2.57
C ARG A 573 10.42 -23.73 2.29
N SER A 574 10.17 -23.31 1.05
CA SER A 574 8.95 -22.61 0.64
C SER A 574 7.74 -23.56 0.64
N ARG A 575 6.55 -22.99 0.82
CA ARG A 575 5.25 -23.69 0.69
C ARG A 575 4.45 -23.24 -0.53
N GLY A 576 5.00 -22.33 -1.35
CA GLY A 576 4.31 -21.79 -2.52
C GLY A 576 3.94 -22.88 -3.54
N ALA A 577 2.75 -22.79 -4.13
CA ALA A 577 2.22 -23.74 -5.07
C ALA A 577 2.69 -23.48 -6.51
N ARG A 578 2.94 -22.21 -6.85
CA ARG A 578 3.24 -21.79 -8.24
C ARG A 578 4.51 -22.40 -8.78
N PHE A 579 5.57 -22.42 -7.98
CA PHE A 579 6.81 -23.09 -8.39
C PHE A 579 6.62 -24.59 -8.63
N ILE A 580 5.74 -25.25 -7.85
CA ILE A 580 5.46 -26.69 -8.03
C ILE A 580 4.77 -26.94 -9.38
N GLU A 581 3.80 -26.11 -9.74
CA GLU A 581 3.09 -26.19 -11.03
C GLU A 581 4.08 -26.01 -12.19
N LEU A 582 4.92 -24.98 -12.12
CA LEU A 582 5.94 -24.71 -13.11
C LEU A 582 7.00 -25.82 -13.17
N ALA A 583 7.48 -26.30 -12.01
CA ALA A 583 8.47 -27.37 -11.94
C ALA A 583 8.00 -28.67 -12.60
N ARG A 584 6.72 -29.03 -12.45
CA ARG A 584 6.13 -30.19 -13.09
C ARG A 584 6.10 -30.04 -14.63
N SER A 585 5.73 -28.89 -15.13
CA SER A 585 5.72 -28.64 -16.58
C SER A 585 7.13 -28.57 -17.18
N ALA A 586 8.08 -27.95 -16.45
CA ALA A 586 9.46 -27.81 -16.88
C ALA A 586 10.30 -29.09 -16.79
N MET A 587 9.80 -30.11 -16.07
CA MET A 587 10.55 -31.36 -15.81
C MET A 587 11.05 -32.07 -17.08
N HIS A 588 10.33 -31.93 -18.19
CA HIS A 588 10.65 -32.61 -19.44
C HIS A 588 11.40 -31.72 -20.45
N THR A 589 11.52 -30.43 -20.17
CA THR A 589 12.08 -29.46 -21.13
C THR A 589 13.44 -28.89 -20.71
N THR A 590 13.80 -29.04 -19.42
CA THR A 590 15.04 -28.48 -18.85
C THR A 590 16.23 -29.43 -18.94
N ALA A 591 17.43 -28.91 -18.73
CA ALA A 591 18.67 -29.71 -18.71
C ALA A 591 18.70 -30.73 -17.55
N PRO A 592 19.41 -31.86 -17.68
CA PRO A 592 19.43 -32.93 -16.66
C PRO A 592 19.80 -32.47 -15.24
N GLU A 593 20.71 -31.49 -15.12
CA GLU A 593 21.12 -30.91 -13.83
C GLU A 593 19.96 -30.16 -13.16
N VAL A 594 19.20 -29.39 -13.96
CA VAL A 594 18.02 -28.66 -13.48
C VAL A 594 16.92 -29.64 -13.12
N GLN A 595 16.69 -30.70 -13.92
CA GLN A 595 15.75 -31.77 -13.59
C GLN A 595 16.06 -32.41 -12.23
N ALA A 596 17.35 -32.67 -11.95
CA ALA A 596 17.77 -33.21 -10.65
C ALA A 596 17.45 -32.25 -9.51
N ALA A 597 17.70 -30.95 -9.69
CA ALA A 597 17.36 -29.92 -8.72
C ALA A 597 15.83 -29.79 -8.49
N LEU A 598 15.03 -29.82 -9.56
CA LEU A 598 13.57 -29.81 -9.47
C LEU A 598 13.03 -31.05 -8.74
N LYS A 599 13.54 -32.24 -9.04
CA LYS A 599 13.19 -33.48 -8.30
C LYS A 599 13.53 -33.39 -6.82
N ASP A 600 14.66 -32.79 -6.48
CA ASP A 600 15.07 -32.61 -5.08
C ASP A 600 14.14 -31.65 -4.33
N VAL A 601 13.71 -30.55 -4.97
CA VAL A 601 12.70 -29.64 -4.41
C VAL A 601 11.36 -30.34 -4.21
N LEU A 602 10.85 -31.07 -5.20
CA LEU A 602 9.58 -31.79 -5.10
C LEU A 602 9.60 -32.82 -3.98
N ARG A 603 10.69 -33.62 -3.88
CA ARG A 603 10.88 -34.60 -2.80
C ARG A 603 10.92 -33.95 -1.42
N SER A 604 11.63 -32.82 -1.26
CA SER A 604 11.73 -32.10 0.01
C SER A 604 10.37 -31.60 0.51
N ARG A 605 9.40 -31.44 -0.40
CA ARG A 605 8.02 -31.04 -0.11
C ARG A 605 7.05 -32.23 -0.03
N GLY A 606 7.53 -33.48 -0.09
CA GLY A 606 6.70 -34.68 -0.04
C GLY A 606 5.86 -34.92 -1.29
N ILE A 607 6.25 -34.34 -2.43
CA ILE A 607 5.54 -34.46 -3.71
C ILE A 607 6.25 -35.48 -4.59
N ALA A 608 5.49 -36.40 -5.17
CA ALA A 608 6.03 -37.35 -6.15
C ALA A 608 6.53 -36.58 -7.39
N ALA A 609 7.79 -36.85 -7.80
CA ALA A 609 8.47 -36.18 -8.90
C ALA A 609 8.27 -36.96 -10.21
#